data_ee840261ee2be486e8e1f8813eb61d82
#
_entry.id   ee840261ee2be486e8e1f8813eb61d82
#
_cell.length_a   1.000
_cell.length_b   1.000
_cell.length_c   1.000
_cell.angle_alpha   90.00
_cell.angle_beta   90.00
_cell.angle_gamma   90.00
#
_symmetry.space_group_name_H-M   'P 1'
#
loop_
_entity.id
_entity.type
_entity.pdbx_description
1 polymer ?
#
loop_
_entity_poly.entity_id
_entity_poly.type
_entity_poly.pdbx_seq_one_letter_code
_entity_poly.pdbx_strand_id
1 'polypeptide(L)'
;DEVKMIENTHENLSSGTAHIYEQRQSKFITTPCFIVGCGPSLDQDLPYIKKHADNAIVFSSGSALGPLLNAGVIPDFQIEVENEGILPIMQHVSELHDISNICLVTSTTVECEIVNYFKNIIYHFRPSLSPYAIFSNDWKNTIPFHDPSVVNSSLGFAQDLGFREFFMFGCDMGTRDAEQHHAKNSYHFSPNAKLPSNDFCIPIPANFGGNTHTSNGLFEVKTAIENAISANREGRTYNNCTDGAYIKGTLPKFSNKIQLPKLKQGKKAEFVADVMSHCPIMSRDKFESHWQTDKIQDTIDEYINEMKAIVEYADFLHEDSHMIDFNDLFFKPTSALKAGVITFFRGSMQMILIAGLYYAHRVKSHKKQDEFEEILREELLLSLEVMRETTSDLVLRLASPSP
;
A
#
# COMPACT_ATOMS: atom_id res chain seq x y z
N ASP A 1 2.81 10.89 8.94
CA ASP A 1 2.13 9.97 7.99
C ASP A 1 0.90 9.29 8.61
N GLU A 2 0.99 8.64 9.79
CA GLU A 2 -0.15 7.96 10.43
C GLU A 2 -1.33 8.90 10.73
N VAL A 3 -1.07 10.15 11.15
CA VAL A 3 -2.11 11.18 11.35
C VAL A 3 -2.93 11.34 10.08
N LYS A 4 -2.26 11.56 8.94
CA LYS A 4 -2.92 11.75 7.65
C LYS A 4 -3.66 10.48 7.18
N MET A 5 -3.11 9.30 7.46
CA MET A 5 -3.78 8.02 7.17
C MET A 5 -5.08 7.86 7.94
N ILE A 6 -5.14 8.25 9.20
CA ILE A 6 -6.36 8.21 10.01
C ILE A 6 -7.35 9.27 9.51
N GLU A 7 -6.91 10.50 9.23
CA GLU A 7 -7.76 11.55 8.65
C GLU A 7 -8.42 11.08 7.35
N ASN A 8 -7.61 10.62 6.39
CA ASN A 8 -8.10 10.12 5.11
C ASN A 8 -9.08 8.96 5.29
N THR A 9 -8.74 7.98 6.16
CA THR A 9 -9.64 6.84 6.42
C THR A 9 -10.96 7.28 7.04
N HIS A 10 -10.93 8.18 8.02
CA HIS A 10 -12.12 8.73 8.64
C HIS A 10 -13.02 9.41 7.59
N GLU A 11 -12.46 10.28 6.76
CA GLU A 11 -13.20 10.99 5.73
C GLU A 11 -13.77 10.05 4.67
N ASN A 12 -12.96 9.11 4.17
CA ASN A 12 -13.37 8.12 3.16
C ASN A 12 -14.52 7.21 3.64
N LEU A 13 -14.60 6.92 4.94
CA LEU A 13 -15.56 5.94 5.47
C LEU A 13 -16.78 6.57 6.17
N SER A 14 -16.69 7.81 6.64
CA SER A 14 -17.73 8.46 7.48
C SER A 14 -19.06 8.69 6.78
N SER A 15 -19.08 8.73 5.44
CA SER A 15 -20.31 8.91 4.65
C SER A 15 -21.35 7.81 4.86
N GLY A 16 -20.92 6.61 5.28
CA GLY A 16 -21.78 5.43 5.42
C GLY A 16 -22.14 4.76 4.10
N THR A 17 -21.44 5.08 3.00
CA THR A 17 -21.69 4.54 1.65
C THR A 17 -20.47 3.83 1.05
N ALA A 18 -19.37 3.75 1.79
CA ALA A 18 -18.12 3.15 1.32
C ALA A 18 -18.24 1.63 1.14
N HIS A 19 -17.97 1.12 -0.06
CA HIS A 19 -17.84 -0.31 -0.31
C HIS A 19 -16.51 -0.82 0.21
N ILE A 20 -16.56 -1.77 1.13
CA ILE A 20 -15.36 -2.38 1.72
C ILE A 20 -15.09 -3.71 1.06
N TYR A 21 -13.88 -3.90 0.59
CA TYR A 21 -13.44 -5.19 0.07
C TYR A 21 -13.65 -6.31 1.09
N GLU A 22 -14.15 -7.44 0.63
CA GLU A 22 -14.20 -8.67 1.42
C GLU A 22 -13.59 -9.83 0.62
N GLN A 23 -12.57 -10.48 1.20
CA GLN A 23 -11.91 -11.63 0.57
C GLN A 23 -12.92 -12.72 0.21
N ARG A 24 -12.74 -13.28 -0.97
CA ARG A 24 -13.60 -14.32 -1.50
C ARG A 24 -12.88 -15.66 -1.54
N GLN A 25 -13.58 -16.72 -1.23
CA GLN A 25 -13.18 -18.05 -1.68
C GLN A 25 -13.70 -18.25 -3.11
N SER A 26 -13.10 -17.55 -4.06
CA SER A 26 -13.59 -17.51 -5.44
C SER A 26 -13.33 -18.81 -6.16
N LYS A 27 -14.30 -19.25 -6.98
CA LYS A 27 -14.06 -20.27 -8.01
C LYS A 27 -13.08 -19.71 -9.03
N PHE A 28 -12.24 -20.59 -9.56
CA PHE A 28 -11.27 -20.17 -10.58
C PHE A 28 -11.95 -19.52 -11.80
N ILE A 29 -11.38 -18.41 -12.23
CA ILE A 29 -11.79 -17.62 -13.41
C ILE A 29 -10.92 -18.00 -14.58
N THR A 30 -11.51 -18.31 -15.71
CA THR A 30 -10.80 -18.67 -16.96
C THR A 30 -10.45 -17.46 -17.82
N THR A 31 -11.06 -16.30 -17.56
CA THR A 31 -10.72 -15.04 -18.22
C THR A 31 -9.30 -14.65 -17.85
N PRO A 32 -8.42 -14.32 -18.82
CA PRO A 32 -7.08 -13.82 -18.54
C PRO A 32 -7.14 -12.46 -17.84
N CYS A 33 -6.12 -12.13 -17.03
CA CYS A 33 -5.97 -10.79 -16.50
C CYS A 33 -4.62 -10.18 -16.88
N PHE A 34 -4.62 -8.86 -17.08
CA PHE A 34 -3.44 -8.03 -17.27
C PHE A 34 -3.16 -7.26 -15.99
N ILE A 35 -1.98 -7.45 -15.41
CA ILE A 35 -1.45 -6.62 -14.33
C ILE A 35 -0.48 -5.65 -14.98
N VAL A 36 -0.85 -4.37 -14.98
CA VAL A 36 -0.09 -3.36 -15.71
C VAL A 36 0.53 -2.37 -14.72
N GLY A 37 1.86 -2.45 -14.60
CA GLY A 37 2.69 -1.45 -13.92
C GLY A 37 3.20 -0.37 -14.87
N CYS A 38 3.91 0.61 -14.35
CA CYS A 38 4.39 1.77 -15.11
C CYS A 38 5.88 1.70 -15.47
N GLY A 39 6.49 0.53 -15.42
CA GLY A 39 7.91 0.36 -15.78
C GLY A 39 8.19 0.62 -17.27
N PRO A 40 9.46 0.82 -17.64
CA PRO A 40 9.84 1.27 -18.99
C PRO A 40 9.50 0.27 -20.11
N SER A 41 9.40 -1.02 -19.81
CA SER A 41 9.01 -2.02 -20.81
C SER A 41 7.56 -1.88 -21.30
N LEU A 42 6.69 -1.17 -20.54
CA LEU A 42 5.30 -0.94 -20.91
C LEU A 42 5.15 -0.31 -22.28
N ASP A 43 6.05 0.62 -22.65
CA ASP A 43 6.01 1.31 -23.96
C ASP A 43 5.99 0.35 -25.13
N GLN A 44 6.71 -0.77 -25.04
CA GLN A 44 6.79 -1.78 -26.10
C GLN A 44 5.53 -2.63 -26.18
N ASP A 45 4.83 -2.83 -25.07
CA ASP A 45 3.68 -3.71 -24.94
C ASP A 45 2.34 -3.00 -25.15
N LEU A 46 2.28 -1.67 -25.06
CA LEU A 46 1.05 -0.88 -25.24
C LEU A 46 0.28 -1.24 -26.53
N PRO A 47 0.92 -1.44 -27.71
CA PRO A 47 0.19 -1.82 -28.92
C PRO A 47 -0.50 -3.19 -28.80
N TYR A 48 0.14 -4.14 -28.10
CA TYR A 48 -0.44 -5.44 -27.83
C TYR A 48 -1.58 -5.34 -26.81
N ILE A 49 -1.37 -4.64 -25.70
CA ILE A 49 -2.39 -4.41 -24.68
C ILE A 49 -3.62 -3.78 -25.33
N LYS A 50 -3.47 -2.71 -26.10
CA LYS A 50 -4.56 -2.06 -26.84
C LYS A 50 -5.36 -3.03 -27.71
N LYS A 51 -4.66 -3.88 -28.46
CA LYS A 51 -5.28 -4.85 -29.37
C LYS A 51 -6.08 -5.92 -28.63
N HIS A 52 -5.70 -6.25 -27.40
CA HIS A 52 -6.23 -7.40 -26.65
C HIS A 52 -6.94 -7.04 -25.35
N ALA A 53 -7.02 -5.75 -24.98
CA ALA A 53 -7.66 -5.29 -23.76
C ALA A 53 -9.12 -5.76 -23.61
N ASP A 54 -9.85 -5.91 -24.72
CA ASP A 54 -11.23 -6.41 -24.71
C ASP A 54 -11.31 -7.93 -24.40
N ASN A 55 -10.19 -8.64 -24.42
CA ASN A 55 -10.11 -10.07 -24.18
C ASN A 55 -9.56 -10.46 -22.80
N ALA A 56 -9.29 -9.49 -21.94
CA ALA A 56 -8.77 -9.68 -20.59
C ALA A 56 -9.37 -8.65 -19.63
N ILE A 57 -9.36 -8.96 -18.34
CA ILE A 57 -9.62 -7.96 -17.31
C ILE A 57 -8.31 -7.21 -17.06
N VAL A 58 -8.34 -5.89 -17.14
CA VAL A 58 -7.16 -5.03 -17.08
C VAL A 58 -7.11 -4.32 -15.72
N PHE A 59 -6.06 -4.61 -14.94
CA PHE A 59 -5.74 -3.93 -13.69
C PHE A 59 -4.60 -2.94 -13.96
N SER A 60 -4.87 -1.66 -13.78
CA SER A 60 -3.89 -0.59 -13.84
C SER A 60 -3.34 -0.32 -12.45
N SER A 61 -2.03 -0.31 -12.28
CA SER A 61 -1.36 -0.12 -11.00
C SER A 61 -0.74 1.28 -10.94
N GLY A 62 -1.29 2.14 -10.08
CA GLY A 62 -0.76 3.49 -9.84
C GLY A 62 -0.62 4.31 -11.12
N SER A 63 0.57 4.83 -11.35
CA SER A 63 0.87 5.72 -12.49
C SER A 63 0.78 5.07 -13.89
N ALA A 64 0.46 3.77 -13.99
CA ALA A 64 0.22 3.12 -15.28
C ALA A 64 -1.06 3.62 -15.98
N LEU A 65 -1.97 4.25 -15.25
CA LEU A 65 -3.24 4.77 -15.77
C LEU A 65 -3.04 5.72 -16.95
N GLY A 66 -2.18 6.72 -16.79
CA GLY A 66 -1.90 7.72 -17.84
C GLY A 66 -1.41 7.08 -19.16
N PRO A 67 -0.33 6.29 -19.16
CA PRO A 67 0.13 5.58 -20.35
C PRO A 67 -0.93 4.68 -21.02
N LEU A 68 -1.74 3.96 -20.26
CA LEU A 68 -2.82 3.14 -20.78
C LEU A 68 -3.87 3.99 -21.49
N LEU A 69 -4.37 5.04 -20.85
CA LEU A 69 -5.39 5.92 -21.43
C LEU A 69 -4.87 6.68 -22.65
N ASN A 70 -3.63 7.15 -22.63
CA ASN A 70 -2.96 7.77 -23.79
C ASN A 70 -2.85 6.81 -24.97
N ALA A 71 -2.69 5.50 -24.70
CA ALA A 71 -2.72 4.48 -25.74
C ALA A 71 -4.15 4.12 -26.20
N GLY A 72 -5.19 4.65 -25.57
CA GLY A 72 -6.59 4.33 -25.83
C GLY A 72 -7.05 3.02 -25.21
N VAL A 73 -6.45 2.62 -24.09
CA VAL A 73 -6.83 1.46 -23.27
C VAL A 73 -7.49 1.96 -21.98
N ILE A 74 -8.76 1.63 -21.80
CA ILE A 74 -9.47 1.92 -20.54
C ILE A 74 -9.37 0.68 -19.65
N PRO A 75 -8.70 0.74 -18.51
CA PRO A 75 -8.63 -0.38 -17.58
C PRO A 75 -9.98 -0.63 -16.91
N ASP A 76 -10.21 -1.86 -16.45
CA ASP A 76 -11.41 -2.21 -15.70
C ASP A 76 -11.28 -1.79 -14.23
N PHE A 77 -10.06 -1.91 -13.69
CA PHE A 77 -9.72 -1.50 -12.32
C PHE A 77 -8.48 -0.60 -12.31
N GLN A 78 -8.56 0.47 -11.54
CA GLN A 78 -7.42 1.26 -11.12
C GLN A 78 -7.11 0.92 -9.67
N ILE A 79 -5.86 0.57 -9.36
CA ILE A 79 -5.43 0.21 -8.03
C ILE A 79 -4.54 1.30 -7.46
N GLU A 80 -4.84 1.77 -6.24
CA GLU A 80 -4.08 2.78 -5.51
C GLU A 80 -3.87 2.39 -4.05
N VAL A 81 -2.70 2.73 -3.49
CA VAL A 81 -2.36 2.40 -2.10
C VAL A 81 -1.70 3.55 -1.35
N GLU A 82 -1.19 4.54 -2.06
CA GLU A 82 -0.43 5.64 -1.45
C GLU A 82 -1.36 6.64 -0.75
N ASN A 83 -0.94 7.13 0.41
CA ASN A 83 -1.69 8.09 1.21
C ASN A 83 -1.40 9.55 0.86
N GLU A 84 -0.38 9.80 0.01
CA GLU A 84 0.04 11.13 -0.44
C GLU A 84 0.66 11.06 -1.83
N GLY A 85 0.56 12.17 -2.58
CA GLY A 85 1.28 12.35 -3.84
C GLY A 85 0.60 11.77 -5.08
N ILE A 86 -0.56 11.14 -4.94
CA ILE A 86 -1.32 10.60 -6.06
C ILE A 86 -2.28 11.63 -6.65
N LEU A 87 -2.78 12.57 -5.84
CA LEU A 87 -3.72 13.58 -6.30
C LEU A 87 -3.25 14.36 -7.54
N PRO A 88 -2.00 14.86 -7.64
CA PRO A 88 -1.53 15.53 -8.85
C PRO A 88 -1.54 14.64 -10.09
N ILE A 89 -1.30 13.34 -9.93
CA ILE A 89 -1.34 12.37 -11.03
C ILE A 89 -2.78 12.21 -11.51
N MET A 90 -3.74 12.02 -10.60
CA MET A 90 -5.15 11.85 -10.92
C MET A 90 -5.75 13.12 -11.54
N GLN A 91 -5.41 14.30 -11.02
CA GLN A 91 -5.78 15.59 -11.62
C GLN A 91 -5.33 15.67 -13.08
N HIS A 92 -4.02 15.46 -13.31
CA HIS A 92 -3.45 15.51 -14.65
C HIS A 92 -4.13 14.52 -15.62
N VAL A 93 -4.38 13.28 -15.17
CA VAL A 93 -5.02 12.27 -16.00
C VAL A 93 -6.48 12.61 -16.28
N SER A 94 -7.22 13.12 -15.28
CA SER A 94 -8.65 13.47 -15.42
C SER A 94 -8.89 14.71 -16.30
N GLU A 95 -7.92 15.60 -16.43
CA GLU A 95 -7.96 16.72 -17.37
C GLU A 95 -7.93 16.25 -18.84
N LEU A 96 -7.31 15.10 -19.10
CA LEU A 96 -7.12 14.56 -20.45
C LEU A 96 -8.11 13.45 -20.81
N HIS A 97 -8.62 12.73 -19.82
CA HIS A 97 -9.43 11.54 -19.99
C HIS A 97 -10.57 11.44 -18.98
N ASP A 98 -11.75 10.96 -19.41
CA ASP A 98 -12.81 10.58 -18.47
C ASP A 98 -12.49 9.24 -17.82
N ILE A 99 -12.14 9.28 -16.51
CA ILE A 99 -11.82 8.10 -15.70
C ILE A 99 -12.99 7.65 -14.81
N SER A 100 -14.13 8.34 -14.88
CA SER A 100 -15.24 8.17 -13.93
C SER A 100 -15.89 6.78 -13.94
N ASN A 101 -15.77 6.04 -15.04
CA ASN A 101 -16.35 4.70 -15.17
C ASN A 101 -15.35 3.55 -14.89
N ILE A 102 -14.09 3.87 -14.57
CA ILE A 102 -13.10 2.90 -14.10
C ILE A 102 -13.43 2.58 -12.64
N CYS A 103 -13.32 1.32 -12.23
CA CYS A 103 -13.49 0.95 -10.82
C CYS A 103 -12.18 1.20 -10.06
N LEU A 104 -12.22 2.13 -9.09
CA LEU A 104 -11.10 2.36 -8.19
C LEU A 104 -11.09 1.32 -7.07
N VAL A 105 -9.97 0.62 -6.89
CA VAL A 105 -9.71 -0.24 -5.74
C VAL A 105 -8.56 0.37 -4.95
N THR A 106 -8.84 0.84 -3.75
CA THR A 106 -7.87 1.67 -3.04
C THR A 106 -7.78 1.36 -1.55
N SER A 107 -6.61 1.67 -0.98
CA SER A 107 -6.49 1.70 0.48
C SER A 107 -7.44 2.74 1.08
N THR A 108 -7.98 2.46 2.27
CA THR A 108 -8.77 3.45 3.02
C THR A 108 -7.99 4.72 3.33
N THR A 109 -6.65 4.66 3.26
CA THR A 109 -5.74 5.76 3.56
C THR A 109 -5.48 6.72 2.40
N VAL A 110 -6.06 6.47 1.21
CA VAL A 110 -5.87 7.34 0.05
C VAL A 110 -6.40 8.76 0.30
N GLU A 111 -5.79 9.75 -0.34
CA GLU A 111 -6.27 11.15 -0.31
C GLU A 111 -7.74 11.20 -0.75
N CYS A 112 -8.63 11.75 0.11
CA CYS A 112 -10.08 11.71 -0.08
C CYS A 112 -10.54 12.42 -1.35
N GLU A 113 -9.79 13.39 -1.86
CA GLU A 113 -10.12 14.10 -3.11
C GLU A 113 -10.03 13.17 -4.34
N ILE A 114 -9.21 12.12 -4.29
CA ILE A 114 -9.02 11.18 -5.42
C ILE A 114 -10.32 10.44 -5.74
N VAL A 115 -11.10 10.09 -4.74
CA VAL A 115 -12.31 9.31 -4.93
C VAL A 115 -13.38 10.06 -5.74
N ASN A 116 -13.31 11.39 -5.77
CA ASN A 116 -14.25 12.22 -6.53
C ASN A 116 -14.15 12.04 -8.05
N TYR A 117 -13.06 11.47 -8.54
CA TYR A 117 -12.89 11.18 -9.98
C TYR A 117 -13.56 9.87 -10.42
N PHE A 118 -14.04 9.03 -9.49
CA PHE A 118 -14.54 7.69 -9.77
C PHE A 118 -15.97 7.50 -9.26
N LYS A 119 -16.81 6.77 -10.02
CA LYS A 119 -18.17 6.41 -9.59
C LYS A 119 -18.23 5.12 -8.79
N ASN A 120 -17.31 4.20 -9.06
CA ASN A 120 -17.24 2.90 -8.42
C ASN A 120 -15.95 2.82 -7.62
N ILE A 121 -16.05 2.66 -6.31
CA ILE A 121 -14.91 2.67 -5.40
C ILE A 121 -15.03 1.49 -4.45
N ILE A 122 -13.95 0.73 -4.33
CA ILE A 122 -13.78 -0.36 -3.36
C ILE A 122 -12.60 0.00 -2.46
N TYR A 123 -12.85 0.12 -1.17
CA TYR A 123 -11.80 0.35 -0.19
C TYR A 123 -11.33 -0.96 0.41
N HIS A 124 -10.04 -1.08 0.66
CA HIS A 124 -9.47 -2.17 1.46
C HIS A 124 -8.58 -1.61 2.57
N PHE A 125 -8.44 -2.38 3.64
CA PHE A 125 -7.53 -2.05 4.72
C PHE A 125 -6.16 -2.68 4.51
N ARG A 126 -5.14 -2.03 5.08
CA ARG A 126 -3.76 -2.52 5.13
C ARG A 126 -3.42 -2.87 6.58
N PRO A 127 -3.20 -4.16 6.92
CA PRO A 127 -2.98 -4.59 8.31
C PRO A 127 -1.76 -3.99 9.00
N SER A 128 -0.80 -3.52 8.21
CA SER A 128 0.42 -2.87 8.71
C SER A 128 0.20 -1.44 9.21
N LEU A 129 -0.98 -0.84 8.97
CA LEU A 129 -1.30 0.55 9.28
C LEU A 129 -2.35 0.66 10.40
N SER A 130 -2.29 1.75 11.16
CA SER A 130 -3.21 2.00 12.28
C SER A 130 -4.71 1.98 11.92
N PRO A 131 -5.16 2.48 10.74
CA PRO A 131 -6.58 2.45 10.39
C PRO A 131 -7.19 1.06 10.36
N TYR A 132 -6.42 0.02 9.99
CA TYR A 132 -6.95 -1.34 9.98
C TYR A 132 -7.48 -1.77 11.35
N ALA A 133 -6.68 -1.62 12.39
CA ALA A 133 -7.04 -2.07 13.72
C ALA A 133 -8.10 -1.16 14.39
N ILE A 134 -8.15 0.12 14.01
CA ILE A 134 -9.12 1.08 14.54
C ILE A 134 -10.50 0.91 13.88
N PHE A 135 -10.57 0.78 12.53
CA PHE A 135 -11.82 0.86 11.78
C PHE A 135 -12.37 -0.49 11.28
N SER A 136 -11.62 -1.59 11.37
CA SER A 136 -12.08 -2.88 10.89
C SER A 136 -11.65 -4.04 11.78
N ASN A 137 -10.34 -4.30 11.89
CA ASN A 137 -9.74 -5.48 12.51
C ASN A 137 -10.27 -6.82 11.95
N ASP A 138 -10.85 -6.82 10.75
CA ASP A 138 -11.27 -8.02 10.05
C ASP A 138 -10.33 -8.27 8.86
N TRP A 139 -9.54 -9.35 8.93
CA TRP A 139 -8.60 -9.72 7.88
C TRP A 139 -9.25 -9.92 6.51
N LYS A 140 -10.56 -10.21 6.47
CA LYS A 140 -11.31 -10.32 5.21
C LYS A 140 -11.41 -8.99 4.46
N ASN A 141 -11.27 -7.88 5.16
CA ASN A 141 -11.27 -6.54 4.55
C ASN A 141 -9.91 -6.12 4.00
N THR A 142 -8.97 -7.05 3.86
CA THR A 142 -7.63 -6.81 3.35
C THR A 142 -7.38 -7.55 2.05
N ILE A 143 -6.55 -7.01 1.18
CA ILE A 143 -6.06 -7.73 0.00
C ILE A 143 -4.85 -8.58 0.42
N PRO A 144 -4.84 -9.91 0.19
CA PRO A 144 -3.67 -10.73 0.48
C PRO A 144 -2.44 -10.26 -0.30
N PHE A 145 -1.27 -10.28 0.32
CA PHE A 145 0.01 -9.91 -0.30
C PHE A 145 0.04 -8.49 -0.93
N HIS A 146 -0.72 -7.55 -0.39
CA HIS A 146 -0.87 -6.19 -0.94
C HIS A 146 0.38 -5.31 -0.80
N ASP A 147 1.27 -5.56 0.16
CA ASP A 147 2.48 -4.79 0.41
C ASP A 147 3.69 -5.31 -0.37
N PRO A 148 4.71 -4.47 -0.64
CA PRO A 148 4.80 -3.05 -0.25
C PRO A 148 4.36 -2.08 -1.36
N SER A 149 3.92 -2.53 -2.54
CA SER A 149 3.60 -1.63 -3.66
C SER A 149 2.23 -1.87 -4.28
N VAL A 150 1.78 -0.89 -5.06
CA VAL A 150 0.52 -0.98 -5.82
C VAL A 150 0.46 -2.18 -6.77
N VAL A 151 1.60 -2.63 -7.33
CA VAL A 151 1.65 -3.84 -8.17
C VAL A 151 1.39 -5.09 -7.34
N ASN A 152 1.89 -5.14 -6.08
CA ASN A 152 1.58 -6.23 -5.16
C ASN A 152 0.08 -6.27 -4.86
N SER A 153 -0.53 -5.12 -4.58
CA SER A 153 -1.99 -5.01 -4.36
C SER A 153 -2.79 -5.47 -5.58
N SER A 154 -2.39 -5.06 -6.79
CA SER A 154 -3.05 -5.50 -8.03
C SER A 154 -2.97 -7.01 -8.22
N LEU A 155 -1.80 -7.60 -7.99
CA LEU A 155 -1.60 -9.04 -8.11
C LEU A 155 -2.39 -9.80 -7.04
N GLY A 156 -2.29 -9.37 -5.78
CA GLY A 156 -3.00 -9.98 -4.65
C GLY A 156 -4.52 -9.93 -4.83
N PHE A 157 -5.05 -8.78 -5.28
CA PHE A 157 -6.47 -8.62 -5.57
C PHE A 157 -6.93 -9.56 -6.69
N ALA A 158 -6.22 -9.62 -7.81
CA ALA A 158 -6.55 -10.53 -8.90
C ALA A 158 -6.41 -12.02 -8.49
N GLN A 159 -5.44 -12.37 -7.64
CA GLN A 159 -5.31 -13.72 -7.09
C GLN A 159 -6.52 -14.11 -6.24
N ASP A 160 -6.97 -13.22 -5.35
CA ASP A 160 -8.12 -13.47 -4.46
C ASP A 160 -9.43 -13.53 -5.26
N LEU A 161 -9.59 -12.72 -6.30
CA LEU A 161 -10.71 -12.80 -7.23
C LEU A 161 -10.77 -14.13 -8.01
N GLY A 162 -9.71 -14.96 -7.98
CA GLY A 162 -9.69 -16.30 -8.55
C GLY A 162 -9.13 -16.40 -9.96
N PHE A 163 -8.45 -15.38 -10.46
CA PHE A 163 -7.78 -15.45 -11.76
C PHE A 163 -6.75 -16.58 -11.80
N ARG A 164 -6.61 -17.22 -12.98
CA ARG A 164 -5.67 -18.34 -13.21
C ARG A 164 -4.57 -18.01 -14.18
N GLU A 165 -4.80 -17.11 -15.11
CA GLU A 165 -3.85 -16.74 -16.14
C GLU A 165 -3.53 -15.24 -16.05
N PHE A 166 -2.31 -14.96 -15.64
CA PHE A 166 -1.80 -13.62 -15.40
C PHE A 166 -0.79 -13.24 -16.48
N PHE A 167 -0.91 -12.01 -16.98
CA PHE A 167 0.08 -11.38 -17.86
C PHE A 167 0.52 -10.07 -17.21
N MET A 168 1.81 -9.99 -16.86
CA MET A 168 2.40 -8.84 -16.18
C MET A 168 3.12 -7.98 -17.22
N PHE A 169 2.68 -6.73 -17.37
CA PHE A 169 3.23 -5.73 -18.27
C PHE A 169 3.74 -4.53 -17.47
N GLY A 170 4.88 -3.96 -17.82
CA GLY A 170 5.43 -2.82 -17.10
C GLY A 170 5.73 -3.07 -15.63
N CYS A 171 5.75 -4.31 -15.16
CA CYS A 171 6.11 -4.71 -13.80
C CYS A 171 7.62 -5.03 -13.74
N ASP A 172 8.45 -4.08 -14.14
CA ASP A 172 9.87 -4.29 -14.45
C ASP A 172 10.72 -4.58 -13.22
N MET A 173 10.38 -4.04 -12.05
CA MET A 173 11.15 -4.16 -10.78
C MET A 173 12.63 -3.83 -10.93
N GLY A 174 12.97 -3.04 -11.93
CA GLY A 174 14.31 -2.62 -12.28
C GLY A 174 14.34 -1.93 -13.65
N THR A 175 15.52 -1.48 -14.05
CA THR A 175 15.71 -0.84 -15.36
C THR A 175 17.08 -1.15 -15.94
N ARG A 176 17.19 -1.12 -17.27
CA ARG A 176 18.47 -1.15 -17.98
C ARG A 176 19.09 0.24 -18.11
N ASP A 177 18.27 1.28 -17.96
CA ASP A 177 18.66 2.68 -18.05
C ASP A 177 18.05 3.45 -16.88
N ALA A 178 18.90 3.92 -15.96
CA ALA A 178 18.47 4.65 -14.76
C ALA A 178 17.72 5.95 -15.07
N GLU A 179 17.97 6.57 -16.24
CA GLU A 179 17.26 7.79 -16.65
C GLU A 179 15.85 7.46 -17.19
N GLN A 180 15.59 6.21 -17.58
CA GLN A 180 14.31 5.75 -18.10
C GLN A 180 13.74 4.62 -17.22
N HIS A 181 13.32 4.95 -16.02
CA HIS A 181 12.82 3.99 -15.04
C HIS A 181 11.28 3.86 -15.00
N HIS A 182 10.55 4.64 -15.82
CA HIS A 182 9.12 4.54 -16.05
C HIS A 182 8.79 4.61 -17.53
N ALA A 183 7.55 4.29 -17.91
CA ALA A 183 7.04 4.47 -19.26
C ALA A 183 7.09 5.96 -19.67
N LYS A 184 7.43 6.26 -20.91
CA LYS A 184 7.72 7.61 -21.43
C LYS A 184 6.59 8.61 -21.23
N ASN A 185 5.34 8.16 -21.33
CA ASN A 185 4.15 9.00 -21.21
C ASN A 185 3.55 8.96 -19.77
N SER A 186 4.33 8.55 -18.79
CA SER A 186 3.91 8.62 -17.40
C SER A 186 4.06 10.05 -16.86
N TYR A 187 3.23 10.37 -15.85
CA TYR A 187 3.32 11.65 -15.12
C TYR A 187 4.73 11.91 -14.58
N HIS A 188 5.49 10.88 -14.27
CA HIS A 188 6.85 10.97 -13.74
C HIS A 188 7.84 11.71 -14.63
N PHE A 189 7.58 11.81 -15.93
CA PHE A 189 8.37 12.62 -16.87
C PHE A 189 7.73 13.98 -17.19
N SER A 190 6.65 14.35 -16.50
CA SER A 190 6.07 15.70 -16.63
C SER A 190 6.98 16.75 -15.98
N PRO A 191 6.97 18.00 -16.46
CA PRO A 191 7.77 19.08 -15.89
C PRO A 191 7.48 19.37 -14.40
N ASN A 192 6.32 18.94 -13.91
CA ASN A 192 5.84 19.18 -12.55
C ASN A 192 6.08 17.98 -11.61
N ALA A 193 6.63 16.88 -12.12
CA ALA A 193 6.87 15.68 -11.31
C ALA A 193 8.05 15.88 -10.36
N LYS A 194 7.82 15.62 -9.07
CA LYS A 194 8.89 15.46 -8.10
C LYS A 194 9.21 13.97 -8.03
N LEU A 195 10.25 13.53 -8.73
CA LEU A 195 10.67 12.12 -8.69
C LEU A 195 11.54 11.87 -7.47
N PRO A 196 11.29 10.79 -6.70
CA PRO A 196 12.29 10.26 -5.81
C PRO A 196 13.48 9.75 -6.65
N SER A 197 14.70 10.07 -6.25
CA SER A 197 15.90 9.47 -6.85
C SER A 197 15.96 8.01 -6.42
N ASN A 198 15.72 7.09 -7.33
CA ASN A 198 16.01 5.68 -7.12
C ASN A 198 17.47 5.41 -7.48
N ASP A 199 18.20 4.82 -6.54
CA ASP A 199 19.56 4.34 -6.78
C ASP A 199 19.50 2.92 -7.37
N PHE A 200 19.56 2.82 -8.69
CA PHE A 200 19.56 1.56 -9.44
C PHE A 200 20.96 0.93 -9.48
N CYS A 201 21.53 0.60 -8.32
CA CYS A 201 22.90 0.10 -8.21
C CYS A 201 23.02 -1.42 -8.07
N ILE A 202 21.93 -2.17 -7.88
CA ILE A 202 21.96 -3.60 -7.61
C ILE A 202 21.75 -4.38 -8.91
N PRO A 203 22.78 -5.07 -9.44
CA PRO A 203 22.62 -5.90 -10.62
C PRO A 203 21.85 -7.19 -10.31
N ILE A 204 20.82 -7.49 -11.11
CA ILE A 204 20.01 -8.70 -10.98
C ILE A 204 19.75 -9.33 -12.36
N PRO A 205 19.44 -10.64 -12.45
CA PRO A 205 19.06 -11.29 -13.68
C PRO A 205 17.83 -10.63 -14.33
N ALA A 206 17.88 -10.40 -15.63
CA ALA A 206 16.76 -9.88 -16.40
C ALA A 206 15.87 -11.02 -16.95
N ASN A 207 14.59 -10.70 -17.17
CA ASN A 207 13.55 -11.66 -17.56
C ASN A 207 13.84 -12.35 -18.92
N PHE A 208 14.36 -11.61 -19.90
CA PHE A 208 14.73 -12.17 -21.21
C PHE A 208 16.24 -12.42 -21.39
N GLY A 209 16.96 -12.54 -20.29
CA GLY A 209 18.40 -12.81 -20.26
C GLY A 209 19.26 -11.56 -20.07
N GLY A 210 20.53 -11.80 -19.70
CA GLY A 210 21.44 -10.76 -19.25
C GLY A 210 21.08 -10.24 -17.88
N ASN A 211 21.50 -9.01 -17.57
CA ASN A 211 21.26 -8.34 -16.30
C ASN A 211 20.50 -7.02 -16.51
N THR A 212 19.77 -6.64 -15.47
CA THR A 212 19.16 -5.32 -15.26
C THR A 212 19.62 -4.80 -13.91
N HIS A 213 19.24 -3.58 -13.54
CA HIS A 213 19.57 -2.99 -12.25
C HIS A 213 18.29 -2.67 -11.48
N THR A 214 18.30 -2.94 -10.19
CA THR A 214 17.20 -2.63 -9.28
C THR A 214 17.69 -1.74 -8.12
N SER A 215 16.76 -1.16 -7.37
CA SER A 215 17.00 -0.51 -6.10
C SER A 215 16.61 -1.43 -4.93
N ASN A 216 16.99 -1.09 -3.70
CA ASN A 216 16.58 -1.85 -2.51
C ASN A 216 15.04 -1.98 -2.42
N GLY A 217 14.32 -0.87 -2.61
CA GLY A 217 12.85 -0.89 -2.55
C GLY A 217 12.22 -1.76 -3.64
N LEU A 218 12.68 -1.66 -4.89
CA LEU A 218 12.16 -2.51 -5.97
C LEU A 218 12.56 -3.99 -5.82
N PHE A 219 13.70 -4.28 -5.19
CA PHE A 219 14.08 -5.64 -4.85
C PHE A 219 13.15 -6.24 -3.79
N GLU A 220 12.74 -5.45 -2.80
CA GLU A 220 11.74 -5.84 -1.81
C GLU A 220 10.37 -6.09 -2.46
N VAL A 221 9.89 -5.18 -3.30
CA VAL A 221 8.66 -5.35 -4.11
C VAL A 221 8.69 -6.65 -4.91
N LYS A 222 9.79 -6.91 -5.63
CA LYS A 222 10.00 -8.14 -6.40
C LYS A 222 9.92 -9.38 -5.52
N THR A 223 10.58 -9.35 -4.35
CA THR A 223 10.58 -10.48 -3.40
C THR A 223 9.16 -10.76 -2.88
N ALA A 224 8.40 -9.72 -2.56
CA ALA A 224 7.00 -9.87 -2.15
C ALA A 224 6.11 -10.45 -3.26
N ILE A 225 6.31 -10.06 -4.53
CA ILE A 225 5.64 -10.67 -5.70
C ILE A 225 5.97 -12.17 -5.79
N GLU A 226 7.24 -12.54 -5.64
CA GLU A 226 7.68 -13.94 -5.68
C GLU A 226 7.02 -14.78 -4.56
N ASN A 227 6.89 -14.21 -3.36
CA ASN A 227 6.20 -14.85 -2.24
C ASN A 227 4.71 -15.03 -2.54
N ALA A 228 4.04 -14.02 -3.08
CA ALA A 228 2.63 -14.09 -3.47
C ALA A 228 2.39 -15.16 -4.56
N ILE A 229 3.26 -15.24 -5.55
CA ILE A 229 3.22 -16.27 -6.61
C ILE A 229 3.46 -17.65 -6.02
N SER A 230 4.44 -17.80 -5.14
CA SER A 230 4.77 -19.08 -4.50
C SER A 230 3.60 -19.62 -3.67
N ALA A 231 2.95 -18.77 -2.90
CA ALA A 231 1.79 -19.11 -2.07
C ALA A 231 0.55 -19.47 -2.90
N ASN A 232 0.42 -18.91 -4.12
CA ASN A 232 -0.78 -19.05 -4.96
C ASN A 232 -0.50 -19.75 -6.30
N ARG A 233 0.47 -20.66 -6.33
CA ARG A 233 0.95 -21.26 -7.60
C ARG A 233 0.01 -22.33 -8.15
N GLU A 234 -0.71 -23.03 -7.31
CA GLU A 234 -1.54 -24.15 -7.74
C GLU A 234 -2.65 -23.72 -8.71
N GLY A 235 -2.68 -24.36 -9.87
CA GLY A 235 -3.67 -24.10 -10.92
C GLY A 235 -3.56 -22.72 -11.58
N ARG A 236 -2.45 -21.99 -11.39
CA ARG A 236 -2.22 -20.65 -11.93
C ARG A 236 -0.96 -20.57 -12.77
N THR A 237 -1.00 -19.70 -13.78
CA THR A 237 0.12 -19.38 -14.66
C THR A 237 0.40 -17.88 -14.63
N TYR A 238 1.63 -17.51 -14.35
CA TYR A 238 2.11 -16.14 -14.31
C TYR A 238 3.08 -15.89 -15.44
N ASN A 239 2.65 -15.11 -16.44
CA ASN A 239 3.49 -14.74 -17.59
C ASN A 239 4.11 -13.36 -17.32
N ASN A 240 5.44 -13.29 -17.26
CA ASN A 240 6.16 -12.02 -17.17
C ASN A 240 6.51 -11.54 -18.59
N CYS A 241 5.88 -10.44 -19.01
CA CYS A 241 6.06 -9.85 -20.33
C CYS A 241 7.07 -8.71 -20.34
N THR A 242 7.59 -8.31 -19.17
CA THR A 242 8.49 -7.16 -19.03
C THR A 242 9.92 -7.47 -19.45
N ASP A 243 10.69 -6.47 -19.87
CA ASP A 243 12.15 -6.59 -20.07
C ASP A 243 12.96 -6.16 -18.82
N GLY A 244 12.31 -6.12 -17.68
CA GLY A 244 12.90 -5.84 -16.39
C GLY A 244 13.51 -7.07 -15.72
N ALA A 245 13.39 -7.12 -14.38
CA ALA A 245 13.91 -8.20 -13.56
C ALA A 245 13.22 -9.55 -13.82
N TYR A 246 13.98 -10.62 -13.75
CA TYR A 246 13.40 -11.96 -13.64
C TYR A 246 12.69 -12.12 -12.30
N ILE A 247 11.42 -12.49 -12.34
CA ILE A 247 10.59 -12.74 -11.15
C ILE A 247 10.41 -14.25 -11.03
N LYS A 248 10.88 -14.81 -9.92
CA LYS A 248 10.81 -16.26 -9.68
C LYS A 248 9.36 -16.75 -9.63
N GLY A 249 9.09 -17.84 -10.34
CA GLY A 249 7.75 -18.43 -10.43
C GLY A 249 6.95 -17.95 -11.64
N THR A 250 7.45 -16.97 -12.39
CA THR A 250 6.86 -16.53 -13.66
C THR A 250 7.50 -17.25 -14.87
N LEU A 251 6.79 -17.17 -15.98
CA LEU A 251 7.26 -17.61 -17.30
C LEU A 251 7.57 -16.38 -18.15
N PRO A 252 8.82 -16.20 -18.62
CA PRO A 252 9.15 -15.15 -19.57
C PRO A 252 8.35 -15.31 -20.86
N LYS A 253 7.64 -14.26 -21.29
CA LYS A 253 6.78 -14.32 -22.47
C LYS A 253 6.70 -13.00 -23.22
N PHE A 254 7.15 -13.01 -24.48
CA PHE A 254 6.95 -11.85 -25.35
C PHE A 254 5.46 -11.63 -25.65
N SER A 255 4.99 -10.41 -25.53
CA SER A 255 3.58 -10.04 -25.74
C SER A 255 3.06 -10.48 -27.13
N ASN A 256 3.86 -10.36 -28.19
CA ASN A 256 3.50 -10.75 -29.54
C ASN A 256 3.33 -12.27 -29.76
N LYS A 257 3.67 -13.09 -28.75
CA LYS A 257 3.47 -14.56 -28.77
C LYS A 257 2.25 -15.01 -27.97
N ILE A 258 1.52 -14.06 -27.35
CA ILE A 258 0.34 -14.37 -26.57
C ILE A 258 -0.88 -14.45 -27.48
N GLN A 259 -1.69 -15.47 -27.28
CA GLN A 259 -2.99 -15.62 -27.91
C GLN A 259 -4.05 -15.71 -26.82
N LEU A 260 -5.08 -14.88 -26.91
CA LEU A 260 -6.15 -14.82 -25.93
C LEU A 260 -7.47 -15.28 -26.55
N PRO A 261 -8.31 -15.99 -25.78
CA PRO A 261 -9.68 -16.27 -26.18
C PRO A 261 -10.47 -14.96 -26.28
N LYS A 262 -11.42 -14.91 -27.20
CA LYS A 262 -12.34 -13.75 -27.28
C LYS A 262 -13.32 -13.78 -26.13
N LEU A 263 -13.44 -12.68 -25.42
CA LEU A 263 -14.52 -12.45 -24.45
C LEU A 263 -15.80 -12.03 -25.17
N LYS A 264 -16.94 -12.44 -24.60
CA LYS A 264 -18.23 -11.93 -25.06
C LYS A 264 -18.39 -10.46 -24.65
N GLN A 265 -19.01 -9.67 -25.52
CA GLN A 265 -19.34 -8.28 -25.24
C GLN A 265 -20.13 -8.16 -23.91
N GLY A 266 -19.83 -7.15 -23.11
CA GLY A 266 -20.46 -6.90 -21.80
C GLY A 266 -19.86 -7.69 -20.63
N LYS A 267 -19.08 -8.76 -20.87
CA LYS A 267 -18.52 -9.59 -19.80
C LYS A 267 -17.63 -8.84 -18.82
N LYS A 268 -16.88 -7.85 -19.26
CA LYS A 268 -16.02 -7.03 -18.41
C LYS A 268 -16.85 -6.19 -17.44
N ALA A 269 -17.90 -5.50 -17.93
CA ALA A 269 -18.79 -4.71 -17.10
C ALA A 269 -19.58 -5.58 -16.11
N GLU A 270 -20.08 -6.75 -16.54
CA GLU A 270 -20.72 -7.73 -15.67
C GLU A 270 -19.75 -8.17 -14.54
N PHE A 271 -18.48 -8.39 -14.87
CA PHE A 271 -17.48 -8.81 -13.89
C PHE A 271 -17.22 -7.71 -12.85
N VAL A 272 -17.02 -6.46 -13.28
CA VAL A 272 -16.81 -5.33 -12.36
C VAL A 272 -18.05 -5.15 -11.45
N ALA A 273 -19.27 -5.22 -12.01
CA ALA A 273 -20.50 -5.11 -11.24
C ALA A 273 -20.64 -6.26 -10.22
N ASP A 274 -20.25 -7.50 -10.60
CA ASP A 274 -20.24 -8.63 -9.70
C ASP A 274 -19.24 -8.42 -8.54
N VAL A 275 -18.02 -7.94 -8.82
CA VAL A 275 -17.05 -7.61 -7.78
C VAL A 275 -17.59 -6.57 -6.82
N MET A 276 -18.16 -5.47 -7.33
CA MET A 276 -18.78 -4.41 -6.51
C MET A 276 -19.91 -4.95 -5.62
N SER A 277 -20.79 -5.80 -6.17
CA SER A 277 -21.95 -6.32 -5.45
C SER A 277 -21.61 -7.18 -4.24
N HIS A 278 -20.39 -7.71 -4.19
CA HIS A 278 -19.91 -8.54 -3.08
C HIS A 278 -19.13 -7.74 -2.03
N CYS A 279 -18.91 -6.46 -2.25
CA CYS A 279 -18.25 -5.58 -1.29
C CYS A 279 -19.31 -4.98 -0.36
N PRO A 280 -19.35 -5.37 0.94
CA PRO A 280 -20.32 -4.81 1.88
C PRO A 280 -20.11 -3.31 2.06
N ILE A 281 -21.21 -2.61 2.34
CA ILE A 281 -21.16 -1.18 2.64
C ILE A 281 -20.80 -0.99 4.12
N MET A 282 -19.82 -0.14 4.39
CA MET A 282 -19.58 0.42 5.72
C MET A 282 -20.71 1.38 6.03
N SER A 283 -21.75 0.93 6.73
CA SER A 283 -22.83 1.81 7.16
C SER A 283 -22.33 2.82 8.19
N ARG A 284 -23.06 3.93 8.35
CA ARG A 284 -22.73 4.93 9.35
C ARG A 284 -22.72 4.36 10.76
N ASP A 285 -23.69 3.53 11.13
CA ASP A 285 -23.74 2.87 12.44
C ASP A 285 -22.51 1.97 12.67
N LYS A 286 -22.08 1.24 11.62
CA LYS A 286 -20.87 0.41 11.70
C LYS A 286 -19.62 1.26 11.86
N PHE A 287 -19.51 2.34 11.09
CA PHE A 287 -18.41 3.31 11.23
C PHE A 287 -18.36 3.89 12.65
N GLU A 288 -19.48 4.40 13.17
CA GLU A 288 -19.58 4.98 14.51
C GLU A 288 -19.31 3.95 15.62
N SER A 289 -19.60 2.68 15.38
CA SER A 289 -19.27 1.60 16.33
C SER A 289 -17.75 1.35 16.46
N HIS A 290 -16.98 1.68 15.44
CA HIS A 290 -15.52 1.61 15.43
C HIS A 290 -14.90 2.92 15.89
N TRP A 291 -15.37 4.06 15.36
CA TRP A 291 -14.87 5.39 15.71
C TRP A 291 -15.55 5.92 16.98
N GLN A 292 -15.13 5.39 18.15
CA GLN A 292 -15.61 5.82 19.45
C GLN A 292 -14.56 6.73 20.10
N THR A 293 -14.72 8.02 19.91
CA THR A 293 -13.76 9.08 20.34
C THR A 293 -13.27 8.92 21.76
N ASP A 294 -14.20 8.74 22.72
CA ASP A 294 -13.83 8.62 24.15
C ASP A 294 -12.95 7.39 24.37
N LYS A 295 -13.31 6.24 23.79
CA LYS A 295 -12.52 5.02 23.93
C LYS A 295 -11.15 5.11 23.26
N ILE A 296 -11.07 5.79 22.11
CA ILE A 296 -9.80 6.01 21.42
C ILE A 296 -8.91 6.89 22.29
N GLN A 297 -9.46 7.97 22.85
CA GLN A 297 -8.73 8.86 23.73
C GLN A 297 -8.25 8.15 25.00
N ASP A 298 -9.12 7.39 25.68
CA ASP A 298 -8.76 6.61 26.86
C ASP A 298 -7.63 5.61 26.54
N THR A 299 -7.67 4.97 25.36
CA THR A 299 -6.64 4.00 24.94
C THR A 299 -5.32 4.70 24.64
N ILE A 300 -5.36 5.92 24.07
CA ILE A 300 -4.16 6.75 23.85
C ILE A 300 -3.53 7.11 25.20
N ASP A 301 -4.33 7.62 26.14
CA ASP A 301 -3.84 8.02 27.45
C ASP A 301 -3.29 6.82 28.25
N GLU A 302 -3.95 5.67 28.20
CA GLU A 302 -3.45 4.40 28.78
C GLU A 302 -2.08 4.03 28.20
N TYR A 303 -1.96 3.99 26.88
CA TYR A 303 -0.71 3.63 26.21
C TYR A 303 0.43 4.60 26.53
N ILE A 304 0.18 5.90 26.50
CA ILE A 304 1.19 6.92 26.83
C ILE A 304 1.64 6.78 28.28
N ASN A 305 0.72 6.52 29.22
CA ASN A 305 1.07 6.33 30.63
C ASN A 305 1.91 5.07 30.84
N GLU A 306 1.58 3.95 30.15
CA GLU A 306 2.41 2.73 30.19
C GLU A 306 3.82 3.00 29.63
N MET A 307 3.92 3.72 28.48
CA MET A 307 5.22 4.08 27.91
C MET A 307 6.04 4.96 28.82
N LYS A 308 5.43 5.98 29.45
CA LYS A 308 6.11 6.84 30.42
C LYS A 308 6.66 6.04 31.59
N ALA A 309 5.85 5.16 32.17
CA ALA A 309 6.29 4.32 33.28
C ALA A 309 7.52 3.47 32.90
N ILE A 310 7.55 2.91 31.68
CA ILE A 310 8.74 2.17 31.20
C ILE A 310 9.92 3.11 31.04
N VAL A 311 9.75 4.26 30.39
CA VAL A 311 10.83 5.23 30.13
C VAL A 311 11.42 5.78 31.44
N GLU A 312 10.62 6.05 32.47
CA GLU A 312 11.04 6.60 33.75
C GLU A 312 11.99 5.65 34.51
N TYR A 313 11.79 4.32 34.40
CA TYR A 313 12.55 3.32 35.13
C TYR A 313 13.53 2.53 34.26
N ALA A 314 13.53 2.72 32.95
CA ALA A 314 14.40 1.98 32.02
C ALA A 314 15.87 2.34 32.24
N ASP A 315 16.71 1.32 32.35
CA ASP A 315 18.15 1.41 32.17
C ASP A 315 18.46 0.95 30.74
N PHE A 316 18.58 1.92 29.83
CA PHE A 316 18.72 1.65 28.40
C PHE A 316 20.08 1.06 28.01
N LEU A 317 21.09 1.18 28.89
CA LEU A 317 22.48 0.85 28.55
C LEU A 317 23.02 -0.36 29.31
N HIS A 318 22.44 -0.68 30.46
CA HIS A 318 23.03 -1.68 31.36
C HIS A 318 22.13 -2.87 31.66
N GLU A 319 20.83 -2.79 31.35
CA GLU A 319 19.89 -3.88 31.59
C GLU A 319 19.02 -4.20 30.37
N ASP A 320 19.14 -5.41 29.84
CA ASP A 320 18.32 -5.90 28.74
C ASP A 320 16.84 -6.13 29.12
N SER A 321 16.50 -6.14 30.42
CA SER A 321 15.14 -6.37 30.93
C SER A 321 14.13 -5.35 30.42
N HIS A 322 14.51 -4.10 30.35
CA HIS A 322 13.60 -3.02 29.90
C HIS A 322 13.30 -3.05 28.40
N MET A 323 14.20 -3.62 27.60
CA MET A 323 13.91 -3.88 26.18
C MET A 323 12.82 -4.95 26.02
N ILE A 324 12.68 -5.87 26.99
CA ILE A 324 11.60 -6.86 27.01
C ILE A 324 10.28 -6.16 27.27
N ASP A 325 10.22 -5.20 28.20
CA ASP A 325 9.01 -4.45 28.52
C ASP A 325 8.54 -3.60 27.33
N PHE A 326 9.45 -2.93 26.62
CA PHE A 326 9.15 -2.26 25.37
C PHE A 326 8.63 -3.22 24.30
N ASN A 327 9.27 -4.38 24.11
CA ASN A 327 8.83 -5.39 23.16
C ASN A 327 7.45 -5.93 23.50
N ASP A 328 7.17 -6.20 24.77
CA ASP A 328 5.87 -6.70 25.21
C ASP A 328 4.76 -5.67 24.95
N LEU A 329 5.02 -4.40 25.21
CA LEU A 329 4.07 -3.33 24.93
C LEU A 329 3.81 -3.20 23.40
N PHE A 330 4.83 -3.31 22.57
CA PHE A 330 4.68 -3.19 21.12
C PHE A 330 4.07 -4.42 20.44
N PHE A 331 4.32 -5.61 20.95
CA PHE A 331 3.98 -6.87 20.24
C PHE A 331 2.88 -7.69 20.91
N LYS A 332 2.42 -7.30 22.11
CA LYS A 332 1.37 -8.00 22.84
C LYS A 332 0.19 -7.09 23.21
N PRO A 333 -0.47 -6.42 22.22
CA PRO A 333 -1.61 -5.58 22.52
C PRO A 333 -2.76 -6.39 23.13
N THR A 334 -3.43 -5.81 24.11
CA THR A 334 -4.55 -6.44 24.83
C THR A 334 -5.88 -6.36 24.08
N SER A 335 -5.96 -5.50 23.05
CA SER A 335 -7.14 -5.33 22.21
C SER A 335 -6.76 -4.86 20.80
N ALA A 336 -7.71 -4.96 19.86
CA ALA A 336 -7.53 -4.43 18.51
C ALA A 336 -7.32 -2.92 18.50
N LEU A 337 -8.10 -2.18 19.28
CA LEU A 337 -7.95 -0.73 19.38
C LEU A 337 -6.57 -0.34 19.92
N LYS A 338 -6.09 -1.05 20.96
CA LYS A 338 -4.74 -0.84 21.51
C LYS A 338 -3.66 -1.16 20.45
N ALA A 339 -3.85 -2.20 19.63
CA ALA A 339 -2.96 -2.49 18.51
C ALA A 339 -2.91 -1.34 17.48
N GLY A 340 -4.04 -0.71 17.18
CA GLY A 340 -4.14 0.46 16.31
C GLY A 340 -3.40 1.67 16.90
N VAL A 341 -3.61 1.96 18.16
CA VAL A 341 -2.92 3.05 18.89
C VAL A 341 -1.41 2.80 18.91
N ILE A 342 -0.97 1.59 19.23
CA ILE A 342 0.46 1.22 19.21
C ILE A 342 1.06 1.44 17.81
N THR A 343 0.37 1.01 16.76
CA THR A 343 0.83 1.17 15.38
C THR A 343 0.97 2.65 15.01
N PHE A 344 0.06 3.49 15.50
CA PHE A 344 0.09 4.93 15.31
C PHE A 344 1.36 5.58 15.86
N PHE A 345 1.83 5.14 17.03
CA PHE A 345 3.03 5.68 17.67
C PHE A 345 4.32 4.96 17.28
N ARG A 346 4.22 3.72 16.80
CA ARG A 346 5.36 2.83 16.58
C ARG A 346 6.50 3.46 15.79
N GLY A 347 6.20 4.11 14.67
CA GLY A 347 7.23 4.69 13.79
C GLY A 347 8.05 5.76 14.51
N SER A 348 7.41 6.70 15.18
CA SER A 348 8.08 7.78 15.91
C SER A 348 8.89 7.26 17.09
N MET A 349 8.31 6.35 17.87
CA MET A 349 9.01 5.76 19.03
C MET A 349 10.22 4.93 18.61
N GLN A 350 10.10 4.10 17.57
CA GLN A 350 11.23 3.31 17.07
C GLN A 350 12.36 4.19 16.54
N MET A 351 12.05 5.28 15.82
CA MET A 351 13.06 6.20 15.31
C MET A 351 13.86 6.86 16.43
N ILE A 352 13.19 7.31 17.49
CA ILE A 352 13.86 7.95 18.63
C ILE A 352 14.70 6.94 19.41
N LEU A 353 14.12 5.78 19.74
CA LEU A 353 14.82 4.72 20.50
C LEU A 353 16.04 4.18 19.73
N ILE A 354 15.87 3.82 18.45
CA ILE A 354 16.98 3.26 17.65
C ILE A 354 18.10 4.29 17.51
N ALA A 355 17.78 5.55 17.21
CA ALA A 355 18.78 6.61 17.09
C ALA A 355 19.47 6.87 18.43
N GLY A 356 18.72 7.00 19.52
CA GLY A 356 19.24 7.22 20.86
C GLY A 356 20.20 6.10 21.29
N LEU A 357 19.76 4.84 21.23
CA LEU A 357 20.57 3.69 21.60
C LEU A 357 21.83 3.54 20.72
N TYR A 358 21.71 3.78 19.42
CA TYR A 358 22.84 3.76 18.50
C TYR A 358 23.95 4.74 18.88
N TYR A 359 23.59 5.96 19.29
CA TYR A 359 24.55 6.96 19.74
C TYR A 359 25.07 6.67 21.14
N ALA A 360 24.21 6.25 22.06
CA ALA A 360 24.57 5.90 23.42
C ALA A 360 25.70 4.88 23.50
N HIS A 361 25.58 3.77 22.77
CA HIS A 361 26.59 2.72 22.69
C HIS A 361 27.93 3.15 22.03
N ARG A 362 27.99 4.31 21.40
CA ARG A 362 29.23 4.87 20.83
C ARG A 362 29.98 5.82 21.74
N VAL A 363 29.37 6.25 22.82
CA VAL A 363 30.02 7.09 23.82
C VAL A 363 30.97 6.22 24.62
N LYS A 364 32.29 6.53 24.58
CA LYS A 364 33.33 5.71 25.18
C LYS A 364 33.46 5.88 26.73
N SER A 365 32.95 6.95 27.28
CA SER A 365 33.06 7.26 28.71
C SER A 365 31.75 6.87 29.40
N HIS A 366 31.85 5.98 30.42
CA HIS A 366 30.69 5.59 31.22
C HIS A 366 29.94 6.81 31.81
N LYS A 367 30.67 7.76 32.37
CA LYS A 367 30.05 9.00 32.87
C LYS A 367 29.26 9.77 31.81
N LYS A 368 29.75 9.78 30.57
CA LYS A 368 29.03 10.43 29.46
C LYS A 368 27.90 9.58 28.91
N GLN A 369 27.96 8.27 29.10
CA GLN A 369 26.84 7.37 28.80
C GLN A 369 25.68 7.63 29.74
N ASP A 370 25.97 7.74 31.05
CA ASP A 370 24.96 8.09 32.07
C ASP A 370 24.31 9.46 31.78
N GLU A 371 25.14 10.48 31.48
CA GLU A 371 24.64 11.81 31.10
C GLU A 371 23.79 11.75 29.82
N PHE A 372 24.17 10.94 28.83
CA PHE A 372 23.40 10.78 27.60
C PHE A 372 22.07 10.05 27.82
N GLU A 373 22.07 9.03 28.68
CA GLU A 373 20.87 8.28 29.03
C GLU A 373 19.83 9.17 29.70
N GLU A 374 20.26 10.04 30.62
CA GLU A 374 19.36 11.02 31.27
C GLU A 374 18.72 11.96 30.24
N ILE A 375 19.51 12.52 29.30
CA ILE A 375 19.01 13.34 28.20
C ILE A 375 18.03 12.54 27.31
N LEU A 376 18.38 11.32 26.95
CA LEU A 376 17.51 10.45 26.12
C LEU A 376 16.18 10.19 26.80
N ARG A 377 16.17 9.98 28.11
CA ARG A 377 14.96 9.79 28.93
C ARG A 377 14.08 11.03 28.92
N GLU A 378 14.67 12.20 29.16
CA GLU A 378 13.93 13.48 29.13
C GLU A 378 13.31 13.73 27.75
N GLU A 379 14.07 13.52 26.65
CA GLU A 379 13.58 13.70 25.29
C GLU A 379 12.49 12.69 24.90
N LEU A 380 12.58 11.45 25.38
CA LEU A 380 11.53 10.45 25.19
C LEU A 380 10.24 10.85 25.90
N LEU A 381 10.31 11.30 27.16
CA LEU A 381 9.14 11.76 27.91
C LEU A 381 8.49 12.98 27.26
N LEU A 382 9.29 13.94 26.81
CA LEU A 382 8.79 15.11 26.08
C LEU A 382 8.13 14.69 24.75
N SER A 383 8.75 13.79 24.01
CA SER A 383 8.21 13.28 22.74
C SER A 383 6.87 12.56 22.94
N LEU A 384 6.71 11.80 24.03
CA LEU A 384 5.45 11.14 24.37
C LEU A 384 4.33 12.15 24.64
N GLU A 385 4.63 13.28 25.30
CA GLU A 385 3.63 14.36 25.49
C GLU A 385 3.22 15.00 24.16
N VAL A 386 4.18 15.34 23.32
CA VAL A 386 3.89 15.90 21.98
C VAL A 386 3.04 14.94 21.16
N MET A 387 3.36 13.63 21.19
CA MET A 387 2.57 12.61 20.51
C MET A 387 1.15 12.53 21.07
N ARG A 388 0.98 12.59 22.40
CA ARG A 388 -0.32 12.58 23.06
C ARG A 388 -1.16 13.79 22.63
N GLU A 389 -0.60 15.00 22.69
CA GLU A 389 -1.29 16.22 22.27
C GLU A 389 -1.72 16.16 20.81
N THR A 390 -0.79 15.77 19.91
CA THR A 390 -1.08 15.67 18.47
C THR A 390 -2.21 14.69 18.17
N THR A 391 -2.24 13.56 18.86
CA THR A 391 -3.29 12.54 18.65
C THR A 391 -4.61 12.92 19.27
N SER A 392 -4.60 13.55 20.45
CA SER A 392 -5.81 14.06 21.08
C SER A 392 -6.46 15.16 20.23
N ASP A 393 -5.68 16.07 19.69
CA ASP A 393 -6.16 17.11 18.76
C ASP A 393 -6.78 16.50 17.49
N LEU A 394 -6.16 15.44 16.95
CA LEU A 394 -6.70 14.70 15.82
C LEU A 394 -8.07 14.11 16.14
N VAL A 395 -8.18 13.37 17.25
CA VAL A 395 -9.41 12.72 17.69
C VAL A 395 -10.53 13.75 17.91
N LEU A 396 -10.21 14.88 18.54
CA LEU A 396 -11.18 15.97 18.79
C LEU A 396 -11.64 16.65 17.50
N ARG A 397 -10.75 16.88 16.54
CA ARG A 397 -11.11 17.47 15.23
C ARG A 397 -12.05 16.55 14.45
N LEU A 398 -11.77 15.25 14.45
CA LEU A 398 -12.57 14.25 13.75
C LEU A 398 -13.88 13.90 14.46
N ALA A 399 -14.01 14.22 15.76
CA ALA A 399 -15.28 14.09 16.51
C ALA A 399 -16.31 15.14 16.11
N SER A 400 -15.86 16.28 15.59
CA SER A 400 -16.77 17.36 15.18
C SER A 400 -17.38 17.04 13.82
N PRO A 401 -18.71 17.17 13.61
CA PRO A 401 -19.28 17.00 12.30
C PRO A 401 -18.62 18.00 11.34
N SER A 402 -18.17 17.53 10.19
CA SER A 402 -17.69 18.40 9.11
C SER A 402 -18.75 19.45 8.78
N PRO A 403 -18.38 20.74 8.66
CA PRO A 403 -19.32 21.83 8.45
C PRO A 403 -20.13 21.71 7.16
#